data_634967ad8b2503c39667e013cecfa42f
#
_entry.id   634967ad8b2503c39667e013cecfa42f
#
_cell.length_a   1.000
_cell.length_b   1.000
_cell.length_c   1.000
_cell.angle_alpha   90.00
_cell.angle_beta   90.00
_cell.angle_gamma   90.00
#
_symmetry.space_group_name_H-M   'P 1'
#
loop_
_entity.id
_entity.type
_entity.pdbx_description
1 polymer ?
#
loop_
_entity_poly.entity_id
_entity_poly.type
_entity_poly.pdbx_seq_one_letter_code
_entity_poly.pdbx_strand_id
1 'polypeptide(L)'
;IVLRLASADCPDAFSRPDYVIPLTSWYYGKQKWPFRFDAETPPFFMRHATNDSGYGFALSVKEKLLEAGVPLDWKTVDDGGHGAFEITVDGYGHDWTVELVEWMRKNKILKTDNHEKEVD
;
A
#
# COMPACT_ATOMS: atom_id res chain seq x y z
N ILE A 1 -4.63 -7.19 8.22
CA ILE A 1 -5.32 -6.17 9.03
C ILE A 1 -5.49 -4.87 8.25
N VAL A 2 -4.44 -4.32 7.67
CA VAL A 2 -4.48 -3.01 7.00
C VAL A 2 -5.51 -2.94 5.86
N LEU A 3 -5.65 -4.00 5.08
CA LEU A 3 -6.64 -4.06 4.00
C LEU A 3 -8.07 -4.02 4.52
N ARG A 4 -8.32 -4.66 5.66
CA ARG A 4 -9.62 -4.66 6.29
C ARG A 4 -10.01 -3.26 6.78
N LEU A 5 -9.07 -2.54 7.38
CA LEU A 5 -9.30 -1.17 7.83
C LEU A 5 -9.57 -0.22 6.65
N ALA A 6 -8.98 -0.49 5.51
CA ALA A 6 -9.16 0.30 4.29
C ALA A 6 -10.44 -0.08 3.51
N SER A 7 -11.06 -1.21 3.84
CA SER A 7 -12.27 -1.68 3.16
C SER A 7 -13.46 -0.76 3.43
N ALA A 8 -14.30 -0.58 2.41
CA ALA A 8 -15.55 0.18 2.54
C ALA A 8 -16.52 -0.42 3.57
N ASP A 9 -16.35 -1.71 3.88
CA ASP A 9 -17.17 -2.42 4.87
C ASP A 9 -16.60 -2.35 6.29
N CYS A 10 -15.53 -1.58 6.52
CA CYS A 10 -14.98 -1.39 7.85
C CYS A 10 -16.02 -0.71 8.74
N PRO A 11 -16.43 -1.34 9.88
CA PRO A 11 -17.52 -0.81 10.71
C PRO A 11 -17.13 0.44 11.49
N ASP A 12 -15.84 0.70 11.66
CA ASP A 12 -15.36 1.84 12.43
C ASP A 12 -14.69 2.86 11.50
N ALA A 13 -15.43 3.91 11.14
CA ALA A 13 -14.94 4.96 10.26
C ALA A 13 -13.78 5.76 10.88
N PHE A 14 -13.67 5.80 12.20
CA PHE A 14 -12.56 6.49 12.89
C PHE A 14 -11.25 5.70 12.81
N SER A 15 -11.36 4.40 12.57
CA SER A 15 -10.19 3.53 12.38
C SER A 15 -9.73 3.45 10.94
N ARG A 16 -10.43 4.09 10.01
CA ARG A 16 -10.05 4.08 8.59
C ARG A 16 -8.76 4.87 8.39
N PRO A 17 -7.72 4.27 7.77
CA PRO A 17 -6.47 4.98 7.53
C PRO A 17 -6.62 6.04 6.45
N ASP A 18 -5.74 7.05 6.49
CA ASP A 18 -5.67 8.10 5.46
C ASP A 18 -4.93 7.61 4.20
N TYR A 19 -4.10 6.60 4.33
CA TYR A 19 -3.36 5.96 3.25
C TYR A 19 -2.93 4.56 3.66
N VAL A 20 -2.60 3.71 2.69
CA VAL A 20 -2.29 2.30 2.93
C VAL A 20 -0.99 1.91 2.22
N ILE A 21 -0.09 1.27 2.95
CA ILE A 21 1.23 0.87 2.44
C ILE A 21 1.42 -0.65 2.61
N PRO A 22 0.79 -1.47 1.76
CA PRO A 22 0.99 -2.93 1.82
C PRO A 22 2.32 -3.30 1.17
N LEU A 23 3.21 -3.83 1.99
CA LEU A 23 4.46 -4.41 1.55
C LEU A 23 4.34 -5.93 1.76
N THR A 24 4.24 -6.71 0.70
CA THR A 24 4.03 -8.16 0.79
C THR A 24 2.70 -8.58 1.43
N SER A 25 1.60 -8.17 0.84
CA SER A 25 0.25 -8.54 1.30
C SER A 25 -0.04 -10.02 1.10
N TRP A 26 -0.66 -10.63 2.09
CA TRP A 26 -1.10 -12.01 1.99
C TRP A 26 -2.42 -12.23 2.71
N TYR A 27 -3.19 -13.21 2.22
CA TYR A 27 -4.46 -13.58 2.78
C TYR A 27 -4.61 -15.12 2.84
N TYR A 28 -4.85 -15.65 4.02
CA TYR A 28 -4.99 -17.08 4.26
C TYR A 28 -6.43 -17.59 4.14
N GLY A 29 -7.37 -16.72 3.87
CA GLY A 29 -8.77 -17.12 3.83
C GLY A 29 -9.12 -17.99 2.63
N LYS A 30 -9.94 -19.01 2.86
CA LYS A 30 -10.54 -19.85 1.81
C LYS A 30 -11.86 -19.28 1.29
N GLN A 31 -12.28 -18.13 1.81
CA GLN A 31 -13.54 -17.48 1.49
C GLN A 31 -13.41 -16.57 0.28
N LYS A 32 -14.57 -16.15 -0.24
CA LYS A 32 -14.62 -15.09 -1.25
C LYS A 32 -13.90 -13.85 -0.76
N TRP A 33 -13.46 -13.03 -1.69
CA TRP A 33 -12.83 -11.74 -1.45
C TRP A 33 -13.56 -10.96 -0.35
N PRO A 34 -12.93 -10.71 0.83
CA PRO A 34 -13.61 -10.12 1.99
C PRO A 34 -13.54 -8.60 2.03
N PHE A 35 -12.89 -7.98 1.05
CA PHE A 35 -12.66 -6.53 1.04
C PHE A 35 -13.47 -5.87 -0.07
N ARG A 36 -13.99 -4.69 0.20
CA ARG A 36 -14.68 -3.87 -0.78
C ARG A 36 -14.02 -2.50 -0.86
N PHE A 37 -13.67 -2.06 -2.06
CA PHE A 37 -13.10 -0.75 -2.31
C PHE A 37 -14.08 0.12 -3.10
N ASP A 38 -14.06 1.42 -2.84
CA ASP A 38 -14.90 2.42 -3.50
C ASP A 38 -14.16 3.76 -3.61
N ALA A 39 -14.87 4.81 -4.02
CA ALA A 39 -14.29 6.13 -4.20
C ALA A 39 -13.74 6.76 -2.90
N GLU A 40 -14.20 6.28 -1.75
CA GLU A 40 -13.76 6.74 -0.43
C GLU A 40 -12.56 5.95 0.11
N THR A 41 -12.14 4.90 -0.59
CA THR A 41 -10.98 4.11 -0.21
C THR A 41 -9.72 4.96 -0.29
N PRO A 42 -8.87 4.97 0.76
CA PRO A 42 -7.66 5.79 0.76
C PRO A 42 -6.64 5.33 -0.29
N PRO A 43 -5.70 6.21 -0.69
CA PRO A 43 -4.67 5.86 -1.66
C PRO A 43 -3.74 4.76 -1.15
N PHE A 44 -3.24 3.95 -2.09
CA PHE A 44 -2.40 2.79 -1.83
C PHE A 44 -1.02 2.95 -2.46
N PHE A 45 -0.01 2.58 -1.69
CA PHE A 45 1.36 2.36 -2.15
C PHE A 45 1.69 0.89 -1.93
N MET A 46 1.81 0.12 -3.01
CA MET A 46 2.02 -1.33 -2.92
C MET A 46 3.34 -1.76 -3.56
N ARG A 47 4.05 -2.61 -2.86
CA ARG A 47 5.26 -3.27 -3.34
C ARG A 47 5.14 -4.76 -3.11
N HIS A 48 5.52 -5.56 -4.08
CA HIS A 48 5.44 -7.01 -3.98
C HIS A 48 6.52 -7.68 -4.81
N ALA A 49 6.98 -8.85 -4.37
CA ALA A 49 7.88 -9.69 -5.18
C ALA A 49 7.05 -10.67 -6.01
N THR A 50 7.41 -10.82 -7.28
CA THR A 50 6.71 -11.75 -8.18
C THR A 50 6.92 -13.20 -7.79
N ASN A 51 8.01 -13.51 -7.10
CA ASN A 51 8.31 -14.85 -6.58
C ASN A 51 7.79 -15.11 -5.16
N ASP A 52 6.96 -14.22 -4.62
CA ASP A 52 6.27 -14.43 -3.35
C ASP A 52 5.00 -15.26 -3.58
N SER A 53 4.74 -16.21 -2.69
CA SER A 53 3.53 -17.03 -2.74
C SER A 53 2.23 -16.21 -2.63
N GLY A 54 2.29 -15.02 -2.04
CA GLY A 54 1.16 -14.08 -1.94
C GLY A 54 0.95 -13.19 -3.16
N TYR A 55 1.75 -13.34 -4.21
CA TYR A 55 1.68 -12.45 -5.37
C TYR A 55 0.34 -12.48 -6.09
N GLY A 56 -0.25 -13.67 -6.24
CA GLY A 56 -1.58 -13.80 -6.84
C GLY A 56 -2.67 -13.03 -6.08
N PHE A 57 -2.60 -13.04 -4.76
CA PHE A 57 -3.49 -12.24 -3.93
C PHE A 57 -3.24 -10.74 -4.13
N ALA A 58 -1.99 -10.31 -4.18
CA ALA A 58 -1.64 -8.91 -4.42
C ALA A 58 -2.16 -8.41 -5.78
N LEU A 59 -2.11 -9.24 -6.82
CA LEU A 59 -2.70 -8.93 -8.13
C LEU A 59 -4.21 -8.73 -8.04
N SER A 60 -4.91 -9.55 -7.25
CA SER A 60 -6.35 -9.40 -7.03
C SER A 60 -6.67 -8.08 -6.33
N VAL A 61 -5.86 -7.68 -5.35
CA VAL A 61 -5.99 -6.38 -4.68
C VAL A 61 -5.81 -5.24 -5.70
N LYS A 62 -4.77 -5.31 -6.50
CA LYS A 62 -4.49 -4.33 -7.55
C LYS A 62 -5.69 -4.13 -8.48
N GLU A 63 -6.23 -5.24 -9.00
CA GLU A 63 -7.39 -5.19 -9.90
C GLU A 63 -8.59 -4.50 -9.25
N LYS A 64 -8.90 -4.85 -8.00
CA LYS A 64 -10.03 -4.27 -7.27
C LYS A 64 -9.84 -2.79 -6.99
N LEU A 65 -8.63 -2.36 -6.68
CA LEU A 65 -8.32 -0.94 -6.50
C LEU A 65 -8.49 -0.16 -7.79
N LEU A 66 -8.00 -0.69 -8.91
CA LEU A 66 -8.13 -0.06 -10.21
C LEU A 66 -9.60 0.04 -10.66
N GLU A 67 -10.39 -1.02 -10.47
CA GLU A 67 -11.82 -1.01 -10.76
C GLU A 67 -12.56 0.06 -9.95
N ALA A 68 -12.17 0.27 -8.71
CA ALA A 68 -12.79 1.25 -7.82
C ALA A 68 -12.29 2.69 -8.04
N GLY A 69 -11.29 2.88 -8.91
CA GLY A 69 -10.70 4.19 -9.17
C GLY A 69 -9.82 4.72 -8.03
N VAL A 70 -9.31 3.83 -7.18
CA VAL A 70 -8.43 4.19 -6.05
C VAL A 70 -7.04 4.55 -6.56
N PRO A 71 -6.46 5.68 -6.13
CA PRO A 71 -5.07 6.01 -6.46
C PRO A 71 -4.12 4.91 -5.97
N LEU A 72 -3.32 4.37 -6.87
CA LEU A 72 -2.43 3.25 -6.60
C LEU A 72 -1.05 3.50 -7.20
N ASP A 73 -0.02 3.38 -6.37
CA ASP A 73 1.37 3.28 -6.80
C ASP A 73 1.82 1.82 -6.65
N TRP A 74 2.06 1.16 -7.76
CA TRP A 74 2.38 -0.27 -7.82
C TRP A 74 3.72 -0.51 -8.48
N LYS A 75 4.59 -1.25 -7.80
CA LYS A 75 5.83 -1.79 -8.39
C LYS A 75 6.10 -3.18 -7.86
N THR A 76 6.77 -3.98 -8.69
CA THR A 76 7.20 -5.33 -8.32
C THR A 76 8.72 -5.47 -8.47
N VAL A 77 9.25 -6.46 -7.76
CA VAL A 77 10.60 -6.97 -7.92
C VAL A 77 10.52 -8.47 -8.21
N ASP A 78 11.54 -9.05 -8.82
CA ASP A 78 11.50 -10.45 -9.26
C ASP A 78 12.18 -11.39 -8.29
N ASP A 79 12.70 -10.92 -7.17
CA ASP A 79 13.44 -11.69 -6.19
C ASP A 79 13.11 -11.29 -4.75
N GLY A 80 13.62 -12.06 -3.80
CA GLY A 80 13.48 -11.78 -2.37
C GLY A 80 12.26 -12.41 -1.71
N GLY A 81 11.29 -12.91 -2.47
CA GLY A 81 10.11 -13.58 -1.93
C GLY A 81 9.32 -12.71 -0.96
N HIS A 82 8.76 -13.32 0.09
CA HIS A 82 7.95 -12.63 1.08
C HIS A 82 8.73 -11.59 1.88
N GLY A 83 10.04 -11.77 2.03
CA GLY A 83 10.92 -10.83 2.74
C GLY A 83 11.58 -9.77 1.86
N ALA A 84 11.16 -9.62 0.60
CA ALA A 84 11.82 -8.74 -0.38
C ALA A 84 11.98 -7.29 0.08
N PHE A 85 11.09 -6.79 0.91
CA PHE A 85 11.05 -5.40 1.35
C PHE A 85 11.35 -5.23 2.84
N GLU A 86 11.81 -6.28 3.50
CA GLU A 86 12.15 -6.21 4.91
C GLU A 86 13.39 -5.35 5.14
N ILE A 87 13.33 -4.60 6.22
CA ILE A 87 14.49 -3.89 6.76
C ILE A 87 15.16 -4.82 7.78
N THR A 88 16.38 -5.20 7.53
CA THR A 88 17.15 -6.10 8.41
C THR A 88 18.34 -5.37 9.02
N VAL A 89 19.01 -6.05 9.96
CA VAL A 89 20.24 -5.53 10.59
C VAL A 89 21.34 -5.28 9.55
N ASP A 90 21.36 -6.09 8.49
CA ASP A 90 22.35 -6.02 7.41
C ASP A 90 21.93 -5.11 6.25
N GLY A 91 20.77 -4.43 6.37
CA GLY A 91 20.25 -3.53 5.38
C GLY A 91 18.87 -3.91 4.88
N TYR A 92 18.53 -3.43 3.68
CA TYR A 92 17.24 -3.68 3.04
C TYR A 92 17.35 -4.87 2.10
N GLY A 93 16.23 -5.56 1.88
CA GLY A 93 16.05 -6.37 0.70
C GLY A 93 16.05 -5.44 -0.53
N HIS A 94 14.90 -4.85 -0.81
CA HIS A 94 14.77 -3.76 -1.80
C HIS A 94 14.36 -2.48 -1.08
N ASP A 95 15.06 -1.38 -1.35
CA ASP A 95 14.73 -0.10 -0.73
C ASP A 95 13.53 0.55 -1.43
N TRP A 96 12.49 0.78 -0.65
CA TRP A 96 11.24 1.40 -1.09
C TRP A 96 11.01 2.77 -0.44
N THR A 97 11.89 3.19 0.46
CA THR A 97 11.64 4.34 1.34
C THR A 97 11.67 5.67 0.62
N VAL A 98 12.59 5.86 -0.33
CA VAL A 98 12.67 7.10 -1.12
C VAL A 98 11.41 7.27 -1.98
N GLU A 99 10.99 6.21 -2.66
CA GLU A 99 9.80 6.20 -3.49
C GLU A 99 8.53 6.47 -2.66
N LEU A 100 8.47 5.93 -1.44
CA LEU A 100 7.37 6.18 -0.52
C LEU A 100 7.27 7.65 -0.15
N VAL A 101 8.38 8.28 0.21
CA VAL A 101 8.39 9.70 0.58
C VAL A 101 7.93 10.57 -0.60
N GLU A 102 8.40 10.28 -1.81
CA GLU A 102 7.98 10.98 -3.03
C GLU A 102 6.47 10.81 -3.28
N TRP A 103 5.97 9.59 -3.13
CA TRP A 103 4.55 9.29 -3.28
C TRP A 103 3.70 10.03 -2.24
N MET A 104 4.15 10.06 -0.99
CA MET A 104 3.46 10.79 0.08
C MET A 104 3.38 12.29 -0.20
N ARG A 105 4.45 12.88 -0.73
CA ARG A 105 4.45 14.29 -1.15
C ARG A 105 3.49 14.54 -2.31
N LYS A 106 3.55 13.69 -3.32
CA LYS A 106 2.68 13.79 -4.51
C LYS A 106 1.20 13.71 -4.14
N ASN A 107 0.84 12.89 -3.16
CA ASN A 107 -0.53 12.72 -2.70
C ASN A 107 -0.89 13.64 -1.52
N LYS A 108 -0.02 14.59 -1.21
CA LYS A 108 -0.23 15.60 -0.14
C LYS A 108 -0.42 14.97 1.24
N ILE A 109 0.11 13.78 1.45
CA ILE A 109 0.09 13.07 2.74
C ILE A 109 1.12 13.67 3.67
N LEU A 110 2.34 13.91 3.15
CA LEU A 110 3.34 14.70 3.83
C LEU A 110 3.15 16.16 3.47
N LYS A 111 3.12 17.01 4.48
CA LYS A 111 3.16 18.44 4.26
C LYS A 111 4.51 18.77 3.61
N THR A 112 4.47 19.53 2.51
CA THR A 112 5.69 20.18 2.03
C THR A 112 6.24 21.03 3.14
N ASP A 113 7.55 21.21 3.16
CA ASP A 113 8.20 22.05 4.13
C ASP A 113 7.63 23.48 4.00
N ASN A 114 6.68 23.80 4.87
CA ASN A 114 6.00 25.11 4.89
C ASN A 114 6.94 26.23 5.29
N HIS A 115 8.11 25.89 5.80
CA HIS A 115 9.11 26.86 6.19
C HIS A 115 9.55 27.74 5.03
N GLU A 116 9.75 27.17 3.84
CA GLU A 116 10.08 27.91 2.63
C GLU A 116 8.94 28.83 2.18
N LYS A 117 7.69 28.46 2.42
CA LYS A 117 6.52 29.25 2.06
C LYS A 117 6.23 30.37 3.04
N GLU A 118 6.62 30.22 4.30
CA GLU A 118 6.40 31.19 5.34
C GLU A 118 7.45 32.31 5.35
N VAL A 119 8.61 32.07 4.75
CA VAL A 119 9.71 33.01 4.66
C VAL A 119 9.53 33.98 3.49
N ASP A 120 8.73 33.60 2.53
CA ASP A 120 8.39 34.46 1.40
C ASP A 120 7.26 35.43 1.80
#